data_110b72cc0069cf0c609939d4a4a518cb
#
_entry.id   110b72cc0069cf0c609939d4a4a518cb
#
_cell.length_a   1.000
_cell.length_b   1.000
_cell.length_c   1.000
_cell.angle_alpha   90.00
_cell.angle_beta   90.00
_cell.angle_gamma   90.00
#
_symmetry.space_group_name_H-M   'P 1'
#
loop_
_entity.id
_entity.type
_entity.pdbx_description
1 polymer ?
#
loop_
_entity_poly.entity_id
_entity_poly.type
_entity_poly.pdbx_seq_one_letter_code
_entity_poly.pdbx_strand_id
1 'polypeptide(L)'
;MTTQELYNAIICKPDLHSRPTLHDDILIWHLYQNAYVQAFCHDGDTTIDIVSNSLFSGSVMHWHPNEEDMVDELYNLGKAGNMLVLKKSLLGTGIFYIGPVQNFPLADRTPLHFGKKKWDGGQLVYFEQK
;
A
#
# COMPACT_ATOMS: atom_id res chain seq x y z
N MET A 1 -17.24 11.37 -0.15
CA MET A 1 -16.05 11.61 -1.00
C MET A 1 -16.15 10.78 -2.27
N THR A 2 -15.82 11.38 -3.38
CA THR A 2 -15.72 10.68 -4.67
C THR A 2 -14.25 10.37 -4.96
N THR A 3 -14.03 9.47 -5.93
CA THR A 3 -12.65 9.17 -6.37
C THR A 3 -11.98 10.39 -6.97
N GLN A 4 -12.73 11.25 -7.66
CA GLN A 4 -12.20 12.50 -8.20
C GLN A 4 -11.72 13.43 -7.07
N GLU A 5 -12.51 13.54 -6.00
CA GLU A 5 -12.11 14.34 -4.85
C GLU A 5 -10.86 13.77 -4.17
N LEU A 6 -10.79 12.45 -4.04
CA LEU A 6 -9.62 11.77 -3.51
C LEU A 6 -8.38 12.06 -4.36
N TYR A 7 -8.51 11.93 -5.68
CA TYR A 7 -7.43 12.23 -6.61
C TYR A 7 -6.94 13.66 -6.46
N ASN A 8 -7.87 14.62 -6.42
CA ASN A 8 -7.53 16.03 -6.27
C ASN A 8 -6.80 16.29 -4.95
N ALA A 9 -7.22 15.65 -3.89
CA ALA A 9 -6.58 15.80 -2.58
C ALA A 9 -5.15 15.23 -2.57
N ILE A 10 -4.95 14.09 -3.24
CA ILE A 10 -3.64 13.45 -3.29
C ILE A 10 -2.65 14.26 -4.11
N ILE A 11 -3.04 14.72 -5.30
CA ILE A 11 -2.10 15.46 -6.17
C ILE A 11 -1.68 16.81 -5.60
N CYS A 12 -2.38 17.30 -4.59
CA CYS A 12 -2.02 18.53 -3.88
C CYS A 12 -1.02 18.28 -2.74
N LYS A 13 -0.75 17.04 -2.39
CA LYS A 13 0.18 16.73 -1.31
C LYS A 13 1.63 16.96 -1.73
N PRO A 14 2.50 17.40 -0.79
CA PRO A 14 3.93 17.55 -1.07
C PRO A 14 4.63 16.19 -1.07
N ASP A 15 5.82 16.15 -1.66
CA ASP A 15 6.74 15.03 -1.55
C ASP A 15 6.18 13.69 -2.05
N LEU A 16 5.38 13.74 -3.11
CA LEU A 16 4.93 12.50 -3.76
C LEU A 16 6.07 11.86 -4.53
N HIS A 17 6.21 10.55 -4.42
CA HIS A 17 7.18 9.79 -5.18
C HIS A 17 6.90 9.89 -6.69
N SER A 18 5.64 9.83 -7.05
CA SER A 18 5.16 9.94 -8.42
C SER A 18 3.73 10.45 -8.37
N ARG A 19 3.15 10.68 -9.53
CA ARG A 19 1.78 11.16 -9.63
C ARG A 19 0.84 10.00 -9.98
N PRO A 20 -0.25 9.83 -9.26
CA PRO A 20 -1.26 8.84 -9.64
C PRO A 20 -2.00 9.28 -10.89
N THR A 21 -2.71 8.35 -11.51
CA THR A 21 -3.61 8.63 -12.63
C THR A 21 -5.02 8.27 -12.25
N LEU A 22 -5.98 8.93 -12.89
CA LEU A 22 -7.39 8.67 -12.69
C LEU A 22 -7.96 8.05 -13.97
N HIS A 23 -8.49 6.83 -13.85
CA HIS A 23 -9.13 6.12 -14.95
C HIS A 23 -10.58 5.87 -14.58
N ASP A 24 -11.51 6.61 -15.21
CA ASP A 24 -12.91 6.60 -14.84
C ASP A 24 -13.03 6.94 -13.36
N ASP A 25 -13.56 6.06 -12.55
CA ASP A 25 -13.73 6.27 -11.12
C ASP A 25 -12.70 5.53 -10.28
N ILE A 26 -11.56 5.17 -10.87
CA ILE A 26 -10.51 4.43 -10.17
C ILE A 26 -9.20 5.20 -10.25
N LEU A 27 -8.58 5.42 -9.08
CA LEU A 27 -7.25 5.98 -8.99
C LEU A 27 -6.25 4.84 -9.08
N ILE A 28 -5.26 4.98 -9.97
CA ILE A 28 -4.21 3.97 -10.16
C ILE A 28 -2.86 4.64 -9.96
N TRP A 29 -2.02 4.02 -9.13
CA TRP A 29 -0.74 4.57 -8.76
C TRP A 29 0.35 3.51 -8.88
N HIS A 30 1.18 3.63 -9.90
CA HIS A 30 2.26 2.67 -10.16
C HIS A 30 3.48 3.01 -9.28
N LEU A 31 3.38 2.69 -8.00
CA LEU A 31 4.41 3.01 -7.02
C LEU A 31 5.55 1.98 -6.97
N TYR A 32 5.25 0.73 -7.26
CA TYR A 32 6.19 -0.37 -7.05
C TYR A 32 6.48 -1.08 -8.36
N GLN A 33 7.64 -1.76 -8.43
CA GLN A 33 7.97 -2.52 -9.64
C GLN A 33 7.01 -3.68 -9.88
N ASN A 34 6.62 -4.36 -8.79
CA ASN A 34 5.85 -5.60 -8.88
C ASN A 34 4.38 -5.42 -8.57
N ALA A 35 3.98 -4.22 -8.24
CA ALA A 35 2.60 -3.97 -7.83
C ALA A 35 2.24 -2.51 -8.04
N TYR A 36 0.96 -2.25 -8.08
CA TYR A 36 0.45 -0.89 -8.10
C TYR A 36 -0.66 -0.74 -7.05
N VAL A 37 -0.93 0.50 -6.69
CA VAL A 37 -2.01 0.83 -5.77
C VAL A 37 -3.23 1.24 -6.59
N GLN A 38 -4.38 0.73 -6.18
CA GLN A 38 -5.66 1.10 -6.75
C GLN A 38 -6.55 1.59 -5.62
N ALA A 39 -7.24 2.70 -5.84
CA ALA A 39 -8.10 3.26 -4.80
C ALA A 39 -9.38 3.80 -5.43
N PHE A 40 -10.48 3.67 -4.72
CA PHE A 40 -11.74 4.24 -5.18
C PHE A 40 -12.67 4.52 -4.01
N CYS A 41 -13.59 5.44 -4.26
CA CYS A 41 -14.65 5.81 -3.33
C CYS A 41 -15.96 5.71 -4.10
N HIS A 42 -16.91 4.94 -3.56
CA HIS A 42 -18.19 4.72 -4.23
C HIS A 42 -19.28 4.56 -3.19
N ASP A 43 -20.24 5.49 -3.18
CA ASP A 43 -21.40 5.45 -2.28
C ASP A 43 -21.04 5.23 -0.81
N GLY A 44 -19.99 5.93 -0.34
CA GLY A 44 -19.54 5.81 1.03
C GLY A 44 -18.54 4.68 1.27
N ASP A 45 -18.39 3.77 0.32
CA ASP A 45 -17.37 2.73 0.39
C ASP A 45 -16.03 3.27 -0.08
N THR A 46 -15.00 3.08 0.73
CA THR A 46 -13.63 3.48 0.40
C THR A 46 -12.78 2.23 0.38
N THR A 47 -11.96 2.09 -0.65
CA THR A 47 -11.14 0.90 -0.83
C THR A 47 -9.75 1.28 -1.32
N ILE A 48 -8.73 0.66 -0.71
CA ILE A 48 -7.35 0.71 -1.20
C ILE A 48 -6.92 -0.72 -1.47
N ASP A 49 -6.44 -0.98 -2.68
CA ASP A 49 -5.95 -2.27 -3.11
C ASP A 49 -4.48 -2.19 -3.48
N ILE A 50 -3.73 -3.19 -3.06
CA ILE A 50 -2.39 -3.45 -3.59
C ILE A 50 -2.52 -4.59 -4.59
N VAL A 51 -2.25 -4.31 -5.85
CA VAL A 51 -2.46 -5.27 -6.95
C VAL A 51 -1.13 -5.68 -7.54
N SER A 52 -0.89 -6.98 -7.60
CA SER A 52 0.36 -7.51 -8.13
C SER A 52 0.38 -7.48 -9.65
N ASN A 53 1.54 -7.12 -10.22
CA ASN A 53 1.80 -7.16 -11.67
C ASN A 53 2.36 -8.51 -12.10
N SER A 54 2.51 -9.46 -11.18
CA SER A 54 3.10 -10.77 -11.50
C SER A 54 2.16 -11.64 -12.34
N LEU A 55 2.67 -12.82 -12.74
CA LEU A 55 1.87 -13.81 -13.50
C LEU A 55 0.61 -14.22 -12.75
N PHE A 56 0.63 -14.14 -11.44
CA PHE A 56 -0.53 -14.40 -10.59
C PHE A 56 -1.17 -13.09 -10.19
N SER A 57 -1.40 -12.22 -11.18
CA SER A 57 -1.95 -10.89 -10.95
C SER A 57 -3.27 -10.97 -10.19
N GLY A 58 -3.45 -10.03 -9.28
CA GLY A 58 -4.64 -9.93 -8.47
C GLY A 58 -4.35 -9.14 -7.22
N SER A 59 -5.39 -8.92 -6.44
CA SER A 59 -5.25 -8.19 -5.18
C SER A 59 -4.38 -8.99 -4.22
N VAL A 60 -3.28 -8.37 -3.78
CA VAL A 60 -2.41 -8.91 -2.75
C VAL A 60 -3.00 -8.62 -1.40
N MET A 61 -3.58 -7.44 -1.26
CA MET A 61 -4.24 -6.98 -0.06
C MET A 61 -5.21 -5.87 -0.41
N HIS A 62 -6.34 -5.82 0.28
CA HIS A 62 -7.23 -4.69 0.20
C HIS A 62 -7.78 -4.37 1.58
N TRP A 63 -8.11 -3.12 1.80
CA TRP A 63 -8.75 -2.69 3.04
C TRP A 63 -9.64 -1.49 2.78
N HIS A 64 -10.47 -1.19 3.77
CA HIS A 64 -11.50 -0.17 3.67
C HIS A 64 -11.27 0.90 4.74
N PRO A 65 -10.42 1.91 4.45
CA PRO A 65 -10.24 3.01 5.40
C PRO A 65 -11.56 3.74 5.64
N ASN A 66 -11.68 4.36 6.80
CA ASN A 66 -12.76 5.32 7.00
C ASN A 66 -12.58 6.49 6.04
N GLU A 67 -13.67 7.11 5.63
CA GLU A 67 -13.61 8.20 4.66
C GLU A 67 -12.70 9.33 5.12
N GLU A 68 -12.73 9.69 6.40
CA GLU A 68 -11.88 10.74 6.95
C GLU A 68 -10.39 10.39 6.94
N ASP A 69 -10.05 9.10 6.90
CA ASP A 69 -8.66 8.63 6.91
C ASP A 69 -8.12 8.30 5.51
N MET A 70 -9.01 8.27 4.52
CA MET A 70 -8.68 7.76 3.18
C MET A 70 -7.53 8.49 2.53
N VAL A 71 -7.54 9.82 2.60
CA VAL A 71 -6.50 10.66 1.98
C VAL A 71 -5.15 10.40 2.66
N ASP A 72 -5.13 10.38 3.98
CA ASP A 72 -3.88 10.21 4.72
C ASP A 72 -3.30 8.81 4.54
N GLU A 73 -4.14 7.79 4.55
CA GLU A 73 -3.65 6.42 4.35
C GLU A 73 -3.12 6.23 2.94
N LEU A 74 -3.79 6.76 1.93
CA LEU A 74 -3.31 6.67 0.56
C LEU A 74 -2.04 7.49 0.36
N TYR A 75 -1.98 8.68 0.93
CA TYR A 75 -0.78 9.52 0.85
C TYR A 75 0.43 8.83 1.48
N ASN A 76 0.25 8.15 2.60
CA ASN A 76 1.35 7.44 3.25
C ASN A 76 1.98 6.37 2.37
N LEU A 77 1.23 5.78 1.46
CA LEU A 77 1.77 4.84 0.49
C LEU A 77 2.64 5.55 -0.55
N GLY A 78 2.20 6.69 -1.03
CA GLY A 78 2.85 7.39 -2.14
C GLY A 78 3.85 8.47 -1.76
N LYS A 79 4.03 8.74 -0.47
CA LYS A 79 5.02 9.71 -0.02
C LYS A 79 6.42 9.23 -0.37
N ALA A 80 7.23 10.11 -0.96
CA ALA A 80 8.58 9.75 -1.40
C ALA A 80 9.42 9.21 -0.24
N GLY A 81 10.11 8.10 -0.47
CA GLY A 81 10.95 7.46 0.52
C GLY A 81 10.25 6.45 1.41
N ASN A 82 8.94 6.31 1.28
CA ASN A 82 8.19 5.33 2.06
C ASN A 82 8.23 3.95 1.42
N MET A 83 8.07 2.95 2.25
CA MET A 83 7.91 1.56 1.81
C MET A 83 6.66 0.96 2.46
N LEU A 84 6.18 -0.11 1.87
CA LEU A 84 5.09 -0.91 2.40
C LEU A 84 5.61 -2.31 2.69
N VAL A 85 5.33 -2.81 3.88
CA VAL A 85 5.63 -4.19 4.25
C VAL A 85 4.34 -4.87 4.65
N LEU A 86 4.04 -5.97 4.01
CA LEU A 86 2.88 -6.79 4.34
C LEU A 86 3.33 -8.05 5.07
N LYS A 87 2.50 -8.51 5.99
CA LYS A 87 2.69 -9.80 6.65
C LYS A 87 1.63 -10.76 6.13
N LYS A 88 2.08 -11.82 5.49
CA LYS A 88 1.21 -12.91 5.02
C LYS A 88 1.24 -14.04 6.03
N SER A 89 0.08 -14.54 6.40
CA SER A 89 -0.06 -15.67 7.32
C SER A 89 -1.20 -16.57 6.85
N LEU A 90 -1.38 -17.68 7.53
CA LEU A 90 -2.51 -18.58 7.25
C LEU A 90 -3.85 -17.91 7.49
N LEU A 91 -3.88 -16.88 8.34
CA LEU A 91 -5.08 -16.14 8.65
C LEU A 91 -5.35 -14.99 7.69
N GLY A 92 -4.45 -14.73 6.76
CA GLY A 92 -4.60 -13.66 5.78
C GLY A 92 -3.41 -12.73 5.70
N THR A 93 -3.59 -11.62 5.01
CA THR A 93 -2.54 -10.63 4.78
C THR A 93 -2.90 -9.34 5.50
N GLY A 94 -1.95 -8.78 6.22
CA GLY A 94 -2.13 -7.50 6.92
C GLY A 94 -0.96 -6.56 6.68
N ILE A 95 -1.17 -5.29 7.02
CA ILE A 95 -0.10 -4.29 6.95
C ILE A 95 0.80 -4.49 8.17
N PHE A 96 2.10 -4.64 7.91
CA PHE A 96 3.10 -4.73 8.96
C PHE A 96 3.77 -3.38 9.20
N TYR A 97 4.03 -2.63 8.12
CA TYR A 97 4.71 -1.35 8.22
C TYR A 97 4.44 -0.50 6.98
N ILE A 98 4.17 0.78 7.20
CA ILE A 98 4.16 1.81 6.16
C ILE A 98 4.94 2.97 6.72
N GLY A 99 6.00 3.39 6.03
CA GLY A 99 6.80 4.52 6.48
C GLY A 99 8.14 4.61 5.77
N PRO A 100 9.00 5.54 6.22
CA PRO A 100 10.30 5.74 5.59
C PRO A 100 11.16 4.47 5.61
N VAL A 101 11.82 4.19 4.49
CA VAL A 101 12.69 3.02 4.36
C VAL A 101 13.77 3.02 5.44
N GLN A 102 14.37 4.18 5.70
CA GLN A 102 15.44 4.27 6.67
C GLN A 102 15.02 3.99 8.10
N ASN A 103 13.73 4.12 8.41
CA ASN A 103 13.22 3.86 9.75
C ASN A 103 12.81 2.41 9.96
N PHE A 104 12.81 1.61 8.91
CA PHE A 104 12.50 0.20 9.03
C PHE A 104 13.75 -0.56 9.48
N PRO A 105 13.74 -1.18 10.68
CA PRO A 105 14.92 -1.85 11.22
C PRO A 105 15.44 -2.95 10.30
N LEU A 106 16.73 -2.94 10.01
CA LEU A 106 17.37 -3.98 9.19
C LEU A 106 17.15 -5.37 9.79
N ALA A 107 17.13 -5.46 11.11
CA ALA A 107 16.89 -6.73 11.80
C ALA A 107 15.56 -7.36 11.40
N ASP A 108 14.58 -6.55 11.08
CA ASP A 108 13.27 -7.05 10.65
C ASP A 108 13.27 -7.61 9.23
N ARG A 109 14.35 -7.35 8.49
CA ARG A 109 14.51 -7.85 7.12
C ARG A 109 15.40 -9.08 7.04
N THR A 110 16.00 -9.49 8.15
CA THR A 110 16.98 -10.58 8.16
C THR A 110 16.29 -11.95 8.27
N PRO A 111 16.96 -13.02 7.80
CA PRO A 111 16.45 -14.37 7.98
C PRO A 111 16.24 -14.74 9.44
N LEU A 112 17.05 -14.19 10.34
CA LEU A 112 16.89 -14.46 11.78
C LEU A 112 15.54 -13.94 12.28
N HIS A 113 15.18 -12.76 11.87
CA HIS A 113 13.88 -12.22 12.20
C HIS A 113 12.77 -13.10 11.63
N PHE A 114 12.97 -13.57 10.41
CA PHE A 114 12.07 -14.51 9.77
C PHE A 114 11.90 -15.78 10.62
N GLY A 115 12.98 -16.27 11.18
CA GLY A 115 12.92 -17.42 12.08
C GLY A 115 11.97 -17.21 13.25
N LYS A 116 11.97 -16.02 13.82
CA LYS A 116 11.02 -15.67 14.88
C LYS A 116 9.58 -15.68 14.40
N LYS A 117 9.36 -15.28 13.14
CA LYS A 117 8.01 -15.20 12.57
C LYS A 117 7.45 -16.56 12.17
N LYS A 118 8.24 -17.60 12.16
CA LYS A 118 7.75 -18.96 11.88
C LYS A 118 6.65 -19.37 12.84
N TRP A 119 6.70 -18.88 14.06
CA TRP A 119 5.68 -19.17 15.06
C TRP A 119 4.30 -18.72 14.64
N ASP A 120 4.25 -17.60 13.94
CA ASP A 120 3.00 -17.03 13.45
C ASP A 120 2.62 -17.58 12.08
N GLY A 121 3.49 -18.38 11.47
CA GLY A 121 3.34 -18.82 10.10
C GLY A 121 3.39 -17.65 9.12
N GLY A 122 3.93 -16.52 9.55
CA GLY A 122 3.92 -15.29 8.77
C GLY A 122 5.16 -15.13 7.91
N GLN A 123 4.97 -14.47 6.78
CA GLN A 123 6.04 -14.08 5.86
C GLN A 123 5.92 -12.59 5.57
N LEU A 124 7.05 -11.88 5.65
CA LEU A 124 7.07 -10.47 5.30
C LEU A 124 7.32 -10.30 3.81
N VAL A 125 6.55 -9.42 3.19
CA VAL A 125 6.67 -9.08 1.78
C VAL A 125 6.90 -7.58 1.68
N TYR A 126 7.99 -7.19 1.01
CA TYR A 126 8.44 -5.81 0.92
C TYR A 126 8.06 -5.19 -0.41
N PHE A 127 7.52 -3.98 -0.37
CA PHE A 127 7.22 -3.18 -1.56
C PHE A 127 7.95 -1.86 -1.42
N GLU A 128 9.03 -1.71 -2.17
CA GLU A 128 9.79 -0.46 -2.22
C GLU A 128 9.41 0.32 -3.48
N GLN A 129 9.35 1.64 -3.35
CA GLN A 129 9.03 2.51 -4.48
C GLN A 129 10.08 2.38 -5.56
N LYS A 130 9.63 2.30 -6.79
CA LYS A 130 10.53 2.17 -7.95
C LYS A 130 11.20 3.48 -8.34
#